data_9b7356e76a415ff16d1b17cf758a0dbd
#
_entry.id   9b7356e76a415ff16d1b17cf758a0dbd
#
_cell.length_a   1.000
_cell.length_b   1.000
_cell.length_c   1.000
_cell.angle_alpha   90.00
_cell.angle_beta   90.00
_cell.angle_gamma   90.00
#
_symmetry.space_group_name_H-M   'P 1'
#
loop_
_entity.id
_entity.type
_entity.pdbx_description
1 polymer ?
#
loop_
_entity_poly.entity_id
_entity_poly.type
_entity_poly.pdbx_seq_one_letter_code
_entity_poly.pdbx_strand_id
1 'polypeptide(L)'
;MTNIRRLGSILWALVTLLIAPLMIIFPELGYAIILVVLAFSLTFKGLGTIIYYFRMARHMVGGKSILYQGVILFDLGMVSLSLTDVPKFYVLVYLAVLHGFSGVVDILRANESKKLGGRHWRLKFTQGIINVLAAALCIFFINSYEVAVIIYTIGLIINAFIRIGNALRKRTTIYIQ
;
A
#
# COMPACT_ATOMS: atom_id res chain seq x y z
N MET A 1 3.92 -14.46 -11.96
CA MET A 1 4.30 -13.03 -12.01
C MET A 1 5.44 -12.91 -12.99
N THR A 2 5.35 -12.02 -13.95
CA THR A 2 6.48 -11.69 -14.83
C THR A 2 7.65 -11.16 -13.97
N ASN A 3 8.88 -11.46 -14.37
CA ASN A 3 10.10 -11.02 -13.64
C ASN A 3 10.10 -9.50 -13.39
N ILE A 4 9.51 -8.73 -14.28
CA ILE A 4 9.32 -7.27 -14.16
C ILE A 4 8.47 -6.88 -12.93
N ARG A 5 7.37 -7.60 -12.65
CA ARG A 5 6.54 -7.31 -11.48
C ARG A 5 7.21 -7.67 -10.14
N ARG A 6 8.08 -8.69 -10.16
CA ARG A 6 8.89 -9.07 -8.99
C ARG A 6 9.94 -8.01 -8.71
N LEU A 7 10.65 -7.58 -9.76
CA LEU A 7 11.67 -6.52 -9.65
C LEU A 7 11.06 -5.22 -9.15
N GLY A 8 9.92 -4.81 -9.70
CA GLY A 8 9.19 -3.62 -9.24
C GLY A 8 8.75 -3.70 -7.77
N SER A 9 8.31 -4.88 -7.30
CA SER A 9 7.92 -5.06 -5.89
C SER A 9 9.11 -4.98 -4.94
N ILE A 10 10.28 -5.51 -5.34
CA ILE A 10 11.52 -5.45 -4.56
C ILE A 10 12.05 -4.01 -4.54
N LEU A 11 12.12 -3.35 -5.69
CA LEU A 11 12.53 -1.95 -5.78
C LEU A 11 11.69 -1.06 -4.87
N TRP A 12 10.36 -1.23 -4.92
CA TRP A 12 9.43 -0.47 -4.09
C TRP A 12 9.61 -0.72 -2.59
N ALA A 13 9.90 -1.97 -2.21
CA ALA A 13 10.19 -2.31 -0.83
C ALA A 13 11.54 -1.72 -0.35
N LEU A 14 12.56 -1.72 -1.21
CA LEU A 14 13.86 -1.08 -0.92
C LEU A 14 13.70 0.44 -0.75
N VAL A 15 12.96 1.11 -1.64
CA VAL A 15 12.66 2.55 -1.51
C VAL A 15 11.96 2.82 -0.17
N THR A 16 10.95 2.04 0.20
CA THR A 16 10.26 2.18 1.49
C THR A 16 11.22 1.98 2.66
N LEU A 17 12.12 1.02 2.59
CA LEU A 17 13.09 0.69 3.64
C LEU A 17 14.14 1.81 3.83
N LEU A 18 14.51 2.50 2.75
CA LEU A 18 15.42 3.65 2.81
C LEU A 18 14.73 4.91 3.36
N ILE A 19 13.47 5.12 2.99
CA ILE A 19 12.71 6.33 3.39
C ILE A 19 12.21 6.23 4.83
N ALA A 20 11.85 5.04 5.31
CA ALA A 20 11.27 4.88 6.63
C ALA A 20 12.16 5.45 7.76
N PRO A 21 13.48 5.20 7.84
CA PRO A 21 14.34 5.81 8.86
C PRO A 21 14.44 7.33 8.74
N LEU A 22 14.32 7.90 7.53
CA LEU A 22 14.35 9.35 7.32
C LEU A 22 13.18 10.06 8.02
N MET A 23 12.05 9.40 8.21
CA MET A 23 10.92 9.96 8.96
C MET A 23 11.27 10.21 10.45
N ILE A 24 12.19 9.43 11.02
CA ILE A 24 12.61 9.60 12.42
C ILE A 24 13.72 10.64 12.50
N ILE A 25 14.71 10.60 11.59
CA ILE A 25 15.90 11.45 11.64
C ILE A 25 15.59 12.87 11.14
N PHE A 26 14.87 12.96 10.01
CA PHE A 26 14.44 14.20 9.36
C PHE A 26 12.94 14.16 9.08
N PRO A 27 12.09 14.40 10.09
CA PRO A 27 10.65 14.19 9.96
C PRO A 27 10.03 14.95 8.78
N GLU A 28 10.45 16.20 8.56
CA GLU A 28 9.91 17.05 7.48
C GLU A 28 10.19 16.47 6.09
N LEU A 29 11.44 16.11 5.83
CA LEU A 29 11.84 15.52 4.56
C LEU A 29 11.24 14.12 4.38
N GLY A 30 11.23 13.31 5.44
CA GLY A 30 10.68 11.96 5.40
C GLY A 30 9.21 11.93 5.02
N TYR A 31 8.39 12.81 5.61
CA TYR A 31 6.97 12.93 5.28
C TYR A 31 6.75 13.39 3.84
N ALA A 32 7.45 14.44 3.41
CA ALA A 32 7.33 14.94 2.05
C ALA A 32 7.67 13.85 1.02
N ILE A 33 8.78 13.14 1.22
CA ILE A 33 9.20 12.06 0.32
C ILE A 33 8.16 10.93 0.29
N ILE A 34 7.64 10.50 1.45
CA ILE A 34 6.62 9.44 1.49
C ILE A 34 5.34 9.88 0.78
N LEU A 35 4.87 11.11 0.98
CA LEU A 35 3.70 11.63 0.29
C LEU A 35 3.89 11.67 -1.21
N VAL A 36 5.03 12.17 -1.67
CA VAL A 36 5.37 12.23 -3.11
C VAL A 36 5.41 10.82 -3.71
N VAL A 37 6.10 9.90 -3.05
CA VAL A 37 6.21 8.51 -3.48
C VAL A 37 4.85 7.83 -3.51
N LEU A 38 4.01 8.04 -2.49
CA LEU A 38 2.65 7.53 -2.43
C LEU A 38 1.79 8.12 -3.55
N ALA A 39 1.84 9.43 -3.73
CA ALA A 39 1.10 10.16 -4.75
C ALA A 39 1.41 9.64 -6.15
N PHE A 40 2.69 9.56 -6.51
CA PHE A 40 3.09 9.00 -7.80
C PHE A 40 2.62 7.55 -7.98
N SER A 41 2.77 6.73 -6.94
CA SER A 41 2.33 5.33 -6.98
C SER A 41 0.84 5.19 -7.25
N LEU A 42 0.01 5.96 -6.53
CA LEU A 42 -1.44 5.93 -6.66
C LEU A 42 -1.88 6.51 -8.01
N THR A 43 -1.30 7.64 -8.43
CA THR A 43 -1.62 8.29 -9.70
C THR A 43 -1.31 7.39 -10.88
N PHE A 44 -0.10 6.82 -10.95
CA PHE A 44 0.27 5.91 -12.04
C PHE A 44 -0.58 4.63 -12.05
N LYS A 45 -0.89 4.08 -10.88
CA LYS A 45 -1.75 2.90 -10.76
C LYS A 45 -3.19 3.22 -11.16
N GLY A 46 -3.71 4.36 -10.73
CA GLY A 46 -5.04 4.85 -11.10
C GLY A 46 -5.16 5.06 -12.61
N LEU A 47 -4.20 5.80 -13.19
CA LEU A 47 -4.15 6.04 -14.63
C LEU A 47 -4.03 4.72 -15.44
N GLY A 48 -3.16 3.81 -15.00
CA GLY A 48 -3.03 2.49 -15.62
C GLY A 48 -4.32 1.68 -15.58
N THR A 49 -5.08 1.76 -14.48
CA THR A 49 -6.37 1.08 -14.33
C THR A 49 -7.45 1.71 -15.22
N ILE A 50 -7.47 3.04 -15.35
CA ILE A 50 -8.37 3.77 -16.26
C ILE A 50 -8.07 3.42 -17.73
N ILE A 51 -6.79 3.43 -18.13
CA ILE A 51 -6.37 3.04 -19.47
C ILE A 51 -6.77 1.58 -19.76
N TYR A 52 -6.58 0.68 -18.79
CA TYR A 52 -6.99 -0.72 -18.92
C TYR A 52 -8.49 -0.85 -19.13
N TYR A 53 -9.31 -0.06 -18.43
CA TYR A 53 -10.76 -0.01 -18.65
C TYR A 53 -11.10 0.35 -20.08
N PHE A 54 -10.55 1.44 -20.62
CA PHE A 54 -10.86 1.87 -21.98
C PHE A 54 -10.39 0.90 -23.04
N ARG A 55 -9.25 0.21 -22.83
CA ARG A 55 -8.69 -0.73 -23.81
C ARG A 55 -9.36 -2.10 -23.80
N MET A 56 -9.78 -2.57 -22.64
CA MET A 56 -10.17 -3.99 -22.49
C MET A 56 -11.43 -4.19 -21.64
N ALA A 57 -11.51 -3.56 -20.46
CA ALA A 57 -12.55 -3.88 -19.49
C ALA A 57 -13.90 -3.24 -19.79
N ARG A 58 -14.00 -2.30 -20.72
CA ARG A 58 -15.26 -1.62 -21.11
C ARG A 58 -16.35 -2.59 -21.52
N HIS A 59 -15.98 -3.70 -22.15
CA HIS A 59 -16.91 -4.72 -22.68
C HIS A 59 -17.04 -5.94 -21.75
N MET A 60 -16.40 -5.93 -20.58
CA MET A 60 -16.46 -7.03 -19.62
C MET A 60 -17.56 -6.80 -18.58
N VAL A 61 -18.14 -7.90 -18.09
CA VAL A 61 -19.05 -7.86 -16.94
C VAL A 61 -18.29 -7.34 -15.73
N GLY A 62 -18.84 -6.31 -15.05
CA GLY A 62 -18.15 -5.67 -13.93
C GLY A 62 -17.07 -4.64 -14.31
N GLY A 63 -16.87 -4.36 -15.61
CA GLY A 63 -15.87 -3.41 -16.08
C GLY A 63 -15.97 -2.03 -15.47
N LYS A 64 -17.18 -1.52 -15.19
CA LYS A 64 -17.40 -0.22 -14.51
C LYS A 64 -16.73 -0.16 -13.13
N SER A 65 -16.68 -1.27 -12.40
CA SER A 65 -15.97 -1.33 -11.11
C SER A 65 -14.47 -1.04 -11.24
N ILE A 66 -13.86 -1.48 -12.35
CA ILE A 66 -12.46 -1.22 -12.66
C ILE A 66 -12.24 0.28 -12.92
N LEU A 67 -13.18 0.94 -13.64
CA LEU A 67 -13.12 2.38 -13.86
C LEU A 67 -13.20 3.14 -12.54
N TYR A 68 -14.19 2.84 -11.70
CA TYR A 68 -14.33 3.50 -10.39
C TYR A 68 -13.08 3.32 -9.52
N GLN A 69 -12.53 2.11 -9.49
CA GLN A 69 -11.28 1.87 -8.77
C GLN A 69 -10.13 2.72 -9.33
N GLY A 70 -10.03 2.87 -10.64
CA GLY A 70 -9.01 3.68 -11.30
C GLY A 70 -9.14 5.15 -10.95
N VAL A 71 -10.36 5.69 -10.98
CA VAL A 71 -10.67 7.10 -10.63
C VAL A 71 -10.34 7.35 -9.15
N ILE A 72 -10.82 6.50 -8.24
CA ILE A 72 -10.53 6.66 -6.80
C ILE A 72 -9.03 6.64 -6.51
N LEU A 73 -8.27 5.74 -7.13
CA LEU A 73 -6.82 5.69 -6.95
C LEU A 73 -6.13 6.93 -7.50
N PHE A 74 -6.60 7.46 -8.62
CA PHE A 74 -6.08 8.69 -9.22
C PHE A 74 -6.36 9.89 -8.33
N ASP A 75 -7.58 10.05 -7.85
CA ASP A 75 -7.98 11.14 -6.95
C ASP A 75 -7.19 11.10 -5.63
N LEU A 76 -7.04 9.91 -5.03
CA LEU A 76 -6.21 9.75 -3.82
C LEU A 76 -4.74 10.13 -4.09
N GLY A 77 -4.22 9.85 -5.29
CA GLY A 77 -2.89 10.28 -5.69
C GLY A 77 -2.76 11.80 -5.75
N MET A 78 -3.73 12.48 -6.35
CA MET A 78 -3.76 13.94 -6.43
C MET A 78 -3.91 14.59 -5.05
N VAL A 79 -4.79 14.08 -4.20
CA VAL A 79 -4.95 14.55 -2.81
C VAL A 79 -3.64 14.39 -2.02
N SER A 80 -2.92 13.28 -2.22
CA SER A 80 -1.62 13.07 -1.55
C SER A 80 -0.59 14.15 -1.87
N LEU A 81 -0.59 14.70 -3.09
CA LEU A 81 0.29 15.82 -3.46
C LEU A 81 -0.10 17.13 -2.75
N SER A 82 -1.40 17.37 -2.57
CA SER A 82 -1.90 18.58 -1.89
C SER A 82 -1.60 18.59 -0.38
N LEU A 83 -1.25 17.45 0.20
CA LEU A 83 -0.96 17.32 1.64
C LEU A 83 0.47 17.74 2.03
N THR A 84 1.33 18.10 1.09
CA THR A 84 2.72 18.49 1.40
C THR A 84 2.81 19.75 2.28
N ASP A 85 1.87 20.68 2.14
CA ASP A 85 1.84 21.93 2.88
C ASP A 85 0.91 21.91 4.12
N VAL A 86 0.35 20.75 4.43
CA VAL A 86 -0.59 20.56 5.55
C VAL A 86 0.17 20.16 6.84
N PRO A 87 -0.30 20.57 8.04
CA PRO A 87 0.32 20.16 9.29
C PRO A 87 0.51 18.65 9.40
N LYS A 88 1.68 18.22 9.87
CA LYS A 88 2.13 16.80 9.93
C LYS A 88 1.15 15.87 10.62
N PHE A 89 0.38 16.39 11.57
CA PHE A 89 -0.69 15.66 12.25
C PHE A 89 -1.72 15.09 11.24
N TYR A 90 -2.24 15.92 10.35
CA TYR A 90 -3.23 15.48 9.35
C TYR A 90 -2.64 14.51 8.34
N VAL A 91 -1.37 14.72 7.98
CA VAL A 91 -0.63 13.81 7.11
C VAL A 91 -0.52 12.43 7.75
N LEU A 92 -0.17 12.35 9.02
CA LEU A 92 -0.04 11.10 9.75
C LEU A 92 -1.38 10.36 9.84
N VAL A 93 -2.47 11.09 10.16
CA VAL A 93 -3.83 10.52 10.15
C VAL A 93 -4.19 9.95 8.79
N TYR A 94 -3.96 10.73 7.73
CA TYR A 94 -4.24 10.30 6.36
C TYR A 94 -3.48 9.03 5.99
N LEU A 95 -2.18 8.99 6.28
CA LEU A 95 -1.34 7.82 6.03
C LEU A 95 -1.79 6.60 6.85
N ALA A 96 -2.14 6.80 8.12
CA ALA A 96 -2.65 5.74 8.99
C ALA A 96 -3.96 5.16 8.45
N VAL A 97 -4.91 6.01 8.06
CA VAL A 97 -6.18 5.58 7.47
C VAL A 97 -5.96 4.79 6.18
N LEU A 98 -5.12 5.28 5.28
CA LEU A 98 -4.80 4.57 4.03
C LEU A 98 -4.17 3.19 4.28
N HIS A 99 -3.24 3.11 5.23
CA HIS A 99 -2.60 1.83 5.58
C HIS A 99 -3.57 0.89 6.29
N GLY A 100 -4.42 1.41 7.18
CA GLY A 100 -5.47 0.64 7.83
C GLY A 100 -6.45 0.05 6.82
N PHE A 101 -6.93 0.87 5.89
CA PHE A 101 -7.81 0.41 4.81
C PHE A 101 -7.12 -0.64 3.91
N SER A 102 -5.87 -0.38 3.52
CA SER A 102 -5.08 -1.36 2.76
C SER A 102 -4.93 -2.68 3.52
N GLY A 103 -4.73 -2.61 4.84
CA GLY A 103 -4.63 -3.77 5.70
C GLY A 103 -5.91 -4.60 5.72
N VAL A 104 -7.07 -3.94 5.85
CA VAL A 104 -8.39 -4.63 5.78
C VAL A 104 -8.56 -5.33 4.42
N VAL A 105 -8.25 -4.65 3.32
CA VAL A 105 -8.32 -5.24 1.97
C VAL A 105 -7.38 -6.46 1.85
N ASP A 106 -6.18 -6.40 2.41
CA ASP A 106 -5.23 -7.53 2.38
C ASP A 106 -5.73 -8.72 3.20
N ILE A 107 -6.40 -8.49 4.35
CA ILE A 107 -7.06 -9.54 5.14
C ILE A 107 -8.19 -10.20 4.34
N LEU A 108 -9.06 -9.40 3.70
CA LEU A 108 -10.15 -9.93 2.89
C LEU A 108 -9.64 -10.78 1.74
N ARG A 109 -8.64 -10.28 0.99
CA ARG A 109 -7.98 -11.01 -0.10
C ARG A 109 -7.27 -12.28 0.37
N ALA A 110 -6.71 -12.25 1.58
CA ALA A 110 -6.10 -13.44 2.18
C ALA A 110 -7.14 -14.50 2.49
N ASN A 111 -8.31 -14.11 3.03
CA ASN A 111 -9.42 -15.01 3.30
C ASN A 111 -9.99 -15.62 2.01
N GLU A 112 -10.16 -14.84 0.96
CA GLU A 112 -10.57 -15.35 -0.36
C GLU A 112 -9.55 -16.36 -0.90
N SER A 113 -8.26 -15.99 -0.84
CA SER A 113 -7.18 -16.88 -1.27
C SER A 113 -7.14 -18.19 -0.47
N LYS A 114 -7.47 -18.14 0.84
CA LYS A 114 -7.58 -19.34 1.70
C LYS A 114 -8.72 -20.25 1.24
N LYS A 115 -9.90 -19.67 0.96
CA LYS A 115 -11.08 -20.43 0.48
C LYS A 115 -10.82 -21.12 -0.85
N LEU A 116 -10.00 -20.50 -1.72
CA LEU A 116 -9.61 -21.05 -3.03
C LEU A 116 -8.38 -22.00 -2.95
N GLY A 117 -7.96 -22.43 -1.75
CA GLY A 117 -6.80 -23.34 -1.59
C GLY A 117 -5.43 -22.70 -1.84
N GLY A 118 -5.35 -21.38 -1.91
CA GLY A 118 -4.09 -20.67 -2.17
C GLY A 118 -3.07 -20.85 -1.05
N ARG A 119 -1.88 -21.35 -1.38
CA ARG A 119 -0.83 -21.72 -0.40
C ARG A 119 -0.22 -20.54 0.37
N HIS A 120 -0.39 -19.31 -0.13
CA HIS A 120 0.33 -18.13 0.40
C HIS A 120 -0.57 -17.10 1.10
N TRP A 121 -1.77 -17.48 1.50
CA TRP A 121 -2.71 -16.59 2.17
C TRP A 121 -2.19 -16.05 3.52
N ARG A 122 -1.39 -16.86 4.25
CA ARG A 122 -0.88 -16.51 5.59
C ARG A 122 -0.04 -15.23 5.58
N LEU A 123 0.87 -15.05 4.60
CA LEU A 123 1.71 -13.86 4.52
C LEU A 123 0.91 -12.58 4.23
N LYS A 124 -0.09 -12.66 3.35
CA LYS A 124 -0.99 -11.53 3.09
C LYS A 124 -1.85 -11.21 4.31
N PHE A 125 -2.31 -12.24 5.00
CA PHE A 125 -3.08 -12.09 6.23
C PHE A 125 -2.26 -11.41 7.33
N THR A 126 -1.03 -11.87 7.57
CA THR A 126 -0.10 -11.25 8.52
C THR A 126 0.20 -9.80 8.15
N GLN A 127 0.46 -9.52 6.87
CA GLN A 127 0.67 -8.15 6.38
C GLN A 127 -0.54 -7.26 6.64
N GLY A 128 -1.74 -7.75 6.36
CA GLY A 128 -2.98 -7.02 6.62
C GLY A 128 -3.18 -6.71 8.11
N ILE A 129 -2.96 -7.69 8.99
CA ILE A 129 -3.04 -7.48 10.45
C ILE A 129 -2.02 -6.43 10.92
N ILE A 130 -0.77 -6.51 10.48
CA ILE A 130 0.27 -5.53 10.85
C ILE A 130 -0.13 -4.12 10.42
N ASN A 131 -0.65 -3.96 9.20
CA ASN A 131 -1.12 -2.67 8.70
C ASN A 131 -2.27 -2.10 9.53
N VAL A 132 -3.26 -2.92 9.88
CA VAL A 132 -4.40 -2.50 10.71
C VAL A 132 -3.94 -2.14 12.12
N LEU A 133 -3.08 -2.96 12.74
CA LEU A 133 -2.55 -2.69 14.07
C LEU A 133 -1.70 -1.43 14.09
N ALA A 134 -0.80 -1.24 13.12
CA ALA A 134 0.02 -0.04 13.03
C ALA A 134 -0.86 1.22 12.86
N ALA A 135 -1.89 1.16 12.02
CA ALA A 135 -2.84 2.25 11.85
C ALA A 135 -3.62 2.56 13.13
N ALA A 136 -4.13 1.55 13.81
CA ALA A 136 -4.87 1.71 15.06
C ALA A 136 -3.98 2.30 16.18
N LEU A 137 -2.76 1.81 16.32
CA LEU A 137 -1.78 2.34 17.28
C LEU A 137 -1.37 3.78 16.96
N CYS A 138 -1.17 4.12 15.68
CA CYS A 138 -0.91 5.50 15.26
C CYS A 138 -2.03 6.44 15.67
N ILE A 139 -3.30 6.03 15.48
CA ILE A 139 -4.47 6.84 15.84
C ILE A 139 -4.60 6.94 17.37
N PHE A 140 -4.32 5.86 18.09
CA PHE A 140 -4.40 5.86 19.55
C PHE A 140 -3.36 6.78 20.19
N PHE A 141 -2.12 6.78 19.68
CA PHE A 141 -1.02 7.62 20.17
C PHE A 141 -0.89 8.95 19.44
N ILE A 142 -1.95 9.43 18.79
CA ILE A 142 -1.90 10.62 17.95
C ILE A 142 -1.55 11.89 18.71
N ASN A 143 -1.89 11.95 20.00
CA ASN A 143 -1.53 13.05 20.89
C ASN A 143 -0.01 13.10 21.20
N SER A 144 0.68 11.96 21.06
CA SER A 144 2.13 11.84 21.22
C SER A 144 2.75 11.63 19.84
N TYR A 145 2.87 12.73 19.08
CA TYR A 145 3.30 12.74 17.70
C TYR A 145 4.57 11.91 17.43
N GLU A 146 5.59 12.04 18.28
CA GLU A 146 6.85 11.29 18.14
C GLU A 146 6.63 9.77 18.20
N VAL A 147 5.80 9.32 19.16
CA VAL A 147 5.48 7.90 19.34
C VAL A 147 4.71 7.38 18.13
N ALA A 148 3.75 8.14 17.64
CA ALA A 148 2.96 7.76 16.46
C ALA A 148 3.83 7.64 15.19
N VAL A 149 4.82 8.53 15.01
CA VAL A 149 5.81 8.45 13.92
C VAL A 149 6.65 7.19 14.02
N ILE A 150 7.14 6.86 15.20
CA ILE A 150 7.95 5.65 15.42
C ILE A 150 7.13 4.39 15.09
N ILE A 151 5.90 4.31 15.61
CA ILE A 151 4.99 3.18 15.35
C ILE A 151 4.75 3.03 13.85
N TYR A 152 4.44 4.13 13.17
CA TYR A 152 4.21 4.13 11.73
C TYR A 152 5.45 3.66 10.94
N THR A 153 6.62 4.18 11.31
CA THR A 153 7.89 3.80 10.68
C THR A 153 8.21 2.32 10.85
N ILE A 154 8.02 1.78 12.06
CA ILE A 154 8.19 0.35 12.33
C ILE A 154 7.24 -0.47 11.45
N GLY A 155 5.97 -0.06 11.34
CA GLY A 155 4.98 -0.67 10.46
C GLY A 155 5.44 -0.70 9.00
N LEU A 156 5.99 0.40 8.49
CA LEU A 156 6.54 0.47 7.13
C LEU A 156 7.71 -0.47 6.91
N ILE A 157 8.64 -0.54 7.86
CA ILE A 157 9.82 -1.43 7.80
C ILE A 157 9.37 -2.89 7.73
N ILE A 158 8.48 -3.31 8.63
CA ILE A 158 7.96 -4.68 8.65
C ILE A 158 7.25 -5.00 7.32
N ASN A 159 6.44 -4.08 6.81
CA ASN A 159 5.78 -4.24 5.51
C ASN A 159 6.77 -4.39 4.36
N ALA A 160 7.86 -3.63 4.36
CA ALA A 160 8.89 -3.73 3.35
C ALA A 160 9.54 -5.13 3.37
N PHE A 161 9.89 -5.66 4.54
CA PHE A 161 10.42 -7.03 4.69
C PHE A 161 9.44 -8.10 4.21
N ILE A 162 8.15 -8.00 4.58
CA ILE A 162 7.12 -8.94 4.11
C ILE A 162 6.98 -8.87 2.59
N ARG A 163 7.04 -7.67 2.00
CA ARG A 163 6.96 -7.47 0.56
C ARG A 163 8.14 -8.10 -0.18
N ILE A 164 9.36 -7.97 0.35
CA ILE A 164 10.55 -8.64 -0.17
C ILE A 164 10.37 -10.16 -0.07
N GLY A 165 9.98 -10.67 1.08
CA GLY A 165 9.71 -12.10 1.29
C GLY A 165 8.67 -12.66 0.31
N ASN A 166 7.60 -11.90 0.03
CA ASN A 166 6.58 -12.28 -0.95
C ASN A 166 7.11 -12.25 -2.39
N ALA A 167 8.00 -11.31 -2.73
CA ALA A 167 8.58 -11.18 -4.07
C ALA A 167 9.61 -12.28 -4.36
N LEU A 168 10.36 -12.74 -3.35
CA LEU A 168 11.36 -13.79 -3.49
C LEU A 168 10.76 -15.19 -3.61
N ARG A 169 9.56 -15.42 -3.09
CA ARG A 169 8.90 -16.72 -3.16
C ARG A 169 8.42 -17.05 -4.58
N LYS A 170 8.76 -18.25 -5.08
CA LYS A 170 8.24 -18.78 -6.35
C LYS A 170 6.74 -19.03 -6.20
N ARG A 171 5.91 -18.36 -7.02
CA ARG A 171 4.48 -18.70 -7.16
C ARG A 171 4.35 -19.86 -8.12
N THR A 172 3.89 -20.99 -7.65
CA THR A 172 3.33 -22.06 -8.49
C THR A 172 1.96 -21.56 -8.99
N THR A 173 1.85 -21.28 -10.28
CA THR A 173 0.56 -21.07 -10.96
C THR A 173 -0.11 -22.43 -11.06
N ILE A 174 -1.20 -22.64 -10.33
CA ILE A 174 -2.08 -23.79 -10.55
C ILE A 174 -2.97 -23.40 -11.71
N TYR A 175 -2.74 -24.04 -12.87
CA TYR A 175 -3.69 -24.00 -13.96
C TYR A 175 -4.86 -24.90 -13.57
N ILE A 176 -6.04 -24.31 -13.38
CA ILE A 176 -7.29 -25.07 -13.27
C ILE A 176 -7.66 -25.38 -14.73
N GLN A 177 -7.48 -26.65 -15.12
CA GLN A 177 -8.07 -27.21 -16.34
C GLN A 177 -9.56 -27.41 -16.16
#